data_e732dcdf2985ad3caa5e7b46776d3805
#
_entry.id   e732dcdf2985ad3caa5e7b46776d3805
#
_cell.length_a   1.000
_cell.length_b   1.000
_cell.length_c   1.000
_cell.angle_alpha   90.00
_cell.angle_beta   90.00
_cell.angle_gamma   90.00
#
_symmetry.space_group_name_H-M   'P 1'
#
loop_
_entity.id
_entity.type
_entity.pdbx_description
1 polymer ?
#
loop_
_entity_poly.entity_id
_entity_poly.type
_entity_poly.pdbx_seq_one_letter_code
_entity_poly.pdbx_strand_id
1 'polypeptide(L)'
;MRQLDRPGIVRLVDARGRAAHALLTAFNGEQATLGIGGDVTTVPLAELARVWRGDYATFWRAPPGYREGDVTSSAAGTTWLAQRLAAADGQGAAASREALRSRVAAFQLAHGLTPDGVAGPLTLMQLARAGGSDEPRLARR
;
A
#
# COMPACT_ATOMS: atom_id res chain seq x y z
N MET A 1 -6.69 0.46 4.40
CA MET A 1 -5.77 0.20 5.52
C MET A 1 -5.31 -1.26 5.60
N ARG A 2 -6.21 -2.23 5.78
CA ARG A 2 -5.82 -3.66 5.90
C ARG A 2 -4.98 -4.17 4.73
N GLN A 3 -5.24 -3.69 3.52
CA GLN A 3 -4.54 -4.13 2.31
C GLN A 3 -3.08 -3.65 2.24
N LEU A 4 -2.76 -2.47 2.78
CA LEU A 4 -1.41 -1.91 2.71
C LEU A 4 -0.49 -2.39 3.83
N ASP A 5 -1.03 -2.65 5.05
CA ASP A 5 -0.28 -3.09 6.24
C ASP A 5 0.96 -2.21 6.50
N ARG A 6 0.80 -0.89 6.34
CA ARG A 6 1.88 0.10 6.43
C ARG A 6 1.53 1.19 7.43
N PRO A 7 2.50 1.71 8.17
CA PRO A 7 2.32 2.97 8.89
C PRO A 7 1.98 4.09 7.92
N GLY A 8 1.18 5.05 8.36
CA GLY A 8 0.81 6.16 7.50
C GLY A 8 0.15 7.29 8.26
N ILE A 9 0.04 8.42 7.59
CA ILE A 9 -0.58 9.61 8.12
C ILE A 9 -2.08 9.58 7.80
N VAL A 10 -2.91 9.70 8.81
CA VAL A 10 -4.36 9.86 8.71
C VAL A 10 -4.74 11.29 9.04
N ARG A 11 -5.67 11.87 8.28
CA ARG A 11 -6.24 13.16 8.57
C ARG A 11 -7.53 12.98 9.37
N LEU A 12 -7.54 13.52 10.56
CA LEU A 12 -8.69 13.48 11.49
C LEU A 12 -9.40 14.81 11.46
N VAL A 13 -10.73 14.81 11.53
CA VAL A 13 -11.54 16.02 11.54
C VAL A 13 -12.53 15.93 12.70
N ASP A 14 -12.46 16.87 13.64
CA ASP A 14 -13.36 16.92 14.79
C ASP A 14 -14.77 17.43 14.42
N ALA A 15 -15.69 17.38 15.37
CA ALA A 15 -17.07 17.84 15.18
C ALA A 15 -17.18 19.35 14.86
N ARG A 16 -16.12 20.14 15.12
CA ARG A 16 -16.04 21.56 14.82
C ARG A 16 -15.35 21.84 13.47
N GLY A 17 -15.02 20.79 12.70
CA GLY A 17 -14.34 20.89 11.42
C GLY A 17 -12.83 21.17 11.51
N ARG A 18 -12.23 21.12 12.69
CA ARG A 18 -10.78 21.31 12.84
C ARG A 18 -10.06 20.03 12.45
N ALA A 19 -9.05 20.17 11.61
CA ALA A 19 -8.25 19.05 11.11
C ALA A 19 -6.98 18.88 11.94
N ALA A 20 -6.62 17.63 12.21
CA ALA A 20 -5.34 17.22 12.76
C ALA A 20 -4.78 16.04 11.96
N HIS A 21 -3.47 15.83 12.01
CA HIS A 21 -2.81 14.68 11.42
C HIS A 21 -2.28 13.77 12.52
N ALA A 22 -2.49 12.48 12.35
CA ALA A 22 -1.99 11.46 13.25
C ALA A 22 -1.20 10.41 12.47
N LEU A 23 -0.14 9.88 13.07
CA LEU A 23 0.61 8.75 12.53
C LEU A 23 -0.04 7.44 13.01
N LEU A 24 -0.62 6.68 12.09
CA LEU A 24 -1.09 5.32 12.37
C LEU A 24 0.10 4.37 12.41
N THR A 25 0.36 3.75 13.57
CA THR A 25 1.52 2.87 13.78
C THR A 25 1.16 1.42 14.03
N ALA A 26 -0.04 1.15 14.55
CA ALA A 26 -0.54 -0.20 14.77
C ALA A 26 -2.03 -0.31 14.48
N PHE A 27 -2.45 -1.52 14.09
CA PHE A 27 -3.84 -1.84 13.82
C PHE A 27 -4.09 -3.35 13.98
N ASN A 28 -5.06 -3.72 14.82
CA ASN A 28 -5.43 -5.13 15.05
C ASN A 28 -6.81 -5.52 14.53
N GLY A 29 -7.52 -4.60 13.89
CA GLY A 29 -8.89 -4.82 13.37
C GLY A 29 -9.98 -4.25 14.26
N GLU A 30 -9.75 -4.05 15.54
CA GLU A 30 -10.67 -3.46 16.52
C GLU A 30 -10.18 -2.11 17.04
N GLN A 31 -8.86 -1.95 17.12
CA GLN A 31 -8.19 -0.77 17.65
C GLN A 31 -7.11 -0.26 16.70
N ALA A 32 -6.85 1.01 16.77
CA ALA A 32 -5.77 1.69 16.06
C ALA A 32 -4.88 2.46 17.06
N THR A 33 -3.56 2.36 16.89
CA THR A 33 -2.60 3.15 17.66
C THR A 33 -2.15 4.34 16.83
N LEU A 34 -2.34 5.53 17.38
CA LEU A 34 -2.10 6.82 16.75
C LEU A 34 -1.05 7.61 17.52
N GLY A 35 -0.09 8.19 16.81
CA GLY A 35 0.83 9.20 17.32
C GLY A 35 0.36 10.61 16.94
N ILE A 36 0.16 11.47 17.89
CA ILE A 36 -0.29 12.87 17.71
C ILE A 36 0.56 13.79 18.57
N GLY A 37 1.30 14.73 17.98
CA GLY A 37 2.04 15.75 18.71
C GLY A 37 3.13 15.23 19.67
N GLY A 38 3.58 13.98 19.49
CA GLY A 38 4.52 13.29 20.38
C GLY A 38 3.87 12.28 21.33
N ASP A 39 2.58 12.36 21.54
CA ASP A 39 1.83 11.39 22.34
C ASP A 39 1.39 10.19 21.50
N VAL A 40 1.31 9.02 22.13
CA VAL A 40 0.83 7.78 21.51
C VAL A 40 -0.42 7.32 22.25
N THR A 41 -1.51 7.14 21.51
CA THR A 41 -2.79 6.68 22.06
C THR A 41 -3.35 5.54 21.23
N THR A 42 -4.05 4.61 21.89
CA THR A 42 -4.79 3.54 21.23
C THR A 42 -6.28 3.80 21.37
N VAL A 43 -6.98 3.80 20.26
CA VAL A 43 -8.41 4.10 20.20
C VAL A 43 -9.18 2.97 19.51
N PRO A 44 -10.44 2.70 19.92
CA PRO A 44 -11.32 1.80 19.20
C PRO A 44 -11.54 2.28 17.76
N LEU A 45 -11.67 1.35 16.81
CA LEU A 45 -11.90 1.68 15.41
C LEU A 45 -13.21 2.48 15.23
N ALA A 46 -14.21 2.23 16.04
CA ALA A 46 -15.47 2.98 16.02
C ALA A 46 -15.28 4.47 16.36
N GLU A 47 -14.38 4.79 17.29
CA GLU A 47 -14.03 6.18 17.63
C GLU A 47 -13.24 6.83 16.49
N LEU A 48 -12.24 6.12 15.94
CA LEU A 48 -11.49 6.60 14.79
C LEU A 48 -12.42 6.88 13.60
N ALA A 49 -13.40 6.02 13.32
CA ALA A 49 -14.33 6.17 12.21
C ALA A 49 -15.20 7.44 12.28
N ARG A 50 -15.41 7.99 13.48
CA ARG A 50 -16.17 9.24 13.65
C ARG A 50 -15.42 10.48 13.16
N VAL A 51 -14.09 10.44 13.24
CA VAL A 51 -13.23 11.60 12.95
C VAL A 51 -12.35 11.41 11.72
N TRP A 52 -12.16 10.18 11.25
CA TRP A 52 -11.37 9.88 10.06
C TRP A 52 -12.28 9.78 8.83
N ARG A 53 -11.96 10.55 7.79
CA ARG A 53 -12.74 10.61 6.54
C ARG A 53 -12.19 9.72 5.42
N GLY A 54 -11.20 8.88 5.72
CA GLY A 54 -10.60 7.96 4.75
C GLY A 54 -9.28 8.45 4.14
N ASP A 55 -8.90 9.70 4.41
CA ASP A 55 -7.62 10.24 3.95
C ASP A 55 -6.45 9.49 4.61
N TYR A 56 -5.61 8.88 3.79
CA TYR A 56 -4.46 8.10 4.23
C TYR A 56 -3.28 8.33 3.29
N ALA A 57 -2.16 8.75 3.84
CA ALA A 57 -0.92 8.92 3.12
C ALA A 57 0.18 8.03 3.74
N THR A 58 0.99 7.40 2.92
CA THR A 58 2.11 6.58 3.37
C THR A 58 3.33 6.80 2.50
N PHE A 59 4.50 6.55 3.08
CA PHE A 59 5.76 6.51 2.34
C PHE A 59 6.05 5.08 1.89
N TRP A 60 6.61 4.95 0.71
CA TRP A 60 7.02 3.67 0.16
C TRP A 60 8.26 3.83 -0.72
N ARG A 61 9.00 2.75 -0.89
CA ARG A 61 10.17 2.75 -1.78
C ARG A 61 9.71 2.46 -3.19
N ALA A 62 9.77 3.47 -4.05
CA ALA A 62 9.46 3.30 -5.46
C ALA A 62 10.44 2.34 -6.15
N PRO A 63 9.95 1.51 -7.08
CA PRO A 63 10.81 0.65 -7.89
C PRO A 63 11.84 1.46 -8.72
N PRO A 64 12.96 0.84 -9.12
CA PRO A 64 13.89 1.48 -10.04
C PRO A 64 13.19 1.97 -11.31
N GLY A 65 13.44 3.21 -11.70
CA GLY A 65 12.87 3.80 -12.91
C GLY A 65 11.38 4.13 -12.87
N TYR A 66 10.75 4.06 -11.71
CA TYR A 66 9.37 4.50 -11.53
C TYR A 66 9.23 6.00 -11.75
N ARG A 67 8.32 6.41 -12.63
CA ARG A 67 8.00 7.83 -12.91
C ARG A 67 6.50 7.99 -13.07
N GLU A 68 5.95 9.03 -12.46
CA GLU A 68 4.55 9.51 -12.66
C GLU A 68 3.46 8.43 -12.71
N GLY A 69 3.58 7.42 -11.83
CA GLY A 69 2.57 6.36 -11.75
C GLY A 69 2.77 5.18 -12.71
N ASP A 70 3.79 5.21 -13.57
CA ASP A 70 4.06 4.14 -14.53
C ASP A 70 5.45 3.52 -14.32
N VAL A 71 5.45 2.28 -13.82
CA VAL A 71 6.68 1.48 -13.65
C VAL A 71 7.21 0.94 -14.99
N THR A 72 6.36 0.81 -15.99
CA THR A 72 6.73 0.28 -17.31
C THR A 72 7.30 1.33 -18.25
N SER A 73 7.37 2.59 -17.82
CA SER A 73 7.98 3.70 -18.58
C SER A 73 9.49 3.53 -18.76
N SER A 74 10.13 2.63 -18.01
CA SER A 74 11.56 2.33 -18.12
C SER A 74 11.83 0.84 -18.21
N ALA A 75 12.95 0.46 -18.85
CA ALA A 75 13.41 -0.93 -18.91
C ALA A 75 13.68 -1.49 -17.50
N ALA A 76 14.28 -0.69 -16.61
CA ALA A 76 14.56 -1.09 -15.23
C ALA A 76 13.28 -1.37 -14.44
N GLY A 77 12.26 -0.52 -14.59
CA GLY A 77 10.96 -0.73 -13.94
C GLY A 77 10.21 -1.94 -14.48
N THR A 78 10.24 -2.14 -15.80
CA THR A 78 9.63 -3.32 -16.43
C THR A 78 10.31 -4.62 -15.95
N THR A 79 11.64 -4.64 -15.89
CA THR A 79 12.41 -5.79 -15.39
C THR A 79 12.09 -6.07 -13.93
N TRP A 80 12.07 -5.04 -13.10
CA TRP A 80 11.69 -5.17 -11.68
C TRP A 80 10.28 -5.75 -11.52
N LEU A 81 9.30 -5.23 -12.27
CA LEU A 81 7.92 -5.70 -12.24
C LEU A 81 7.82 -7.18 -12.64
N ALA A 82 8.47 -7.56 -13.73
CA ALA A 82 8.49 -8.94 -14.21
C ALA A 82 9.09 -9.91 -13.17
N GLN A 83 10.20 -9.52 -12.54
CA GLN A 83 10.85 -10.31 -11.49
C GLN A 83 9.96 -10.48 -10.25
N ARG A 84 9.29 -9.40 -9.83
CA ARG A 84 8.38 -9.45 -8.66
C ARG A 84 7.15 -10.30 -8.91
N LEU A 85 6.57 -10.22 -10.10
CA LEU A 85 5.45 -11.09 -10.50
C LEU A 85 5.91 -12.55 -10.57
N ALA A 86 7.07 -12.84 -11.15
CA ALA A 86 7.62 -14.18 -11.20
C ALA A 86 7.83 -14.78 -9.80
N ALA A 87 8.29 -13.98 -8.84
CA ALA A 87 8.43 -14.40 -7.45
C ALA A 87 7.06 -14.61 -6.76
N ALA A 88 6.03 -13.88 -7.15
CA ALA A 88 4.70 -13.97 -6.56
C ALA A 88 3.86 -15.13 -7.10
N ASP A 89 3.95 -15.43 -8.40
CA ASP A 89 3.13 -16.43 -9.08
C ASP A 89 3.90 -17.73 -9.48
N GLY A 90 5.22 -17.75 -9.26
CA GLY A 90 6.06 -18.90 -9.61
C GLY A 90 6.24 -19.14 -11.11
N GLN A 91 5.79 -18.22 -11.97
CA GLN A 91 5.91 -18.34 -13.41
C GLN A 91 7.21 -17.71 -13.91
N GLY A 92 7.70 -18.18 -15.06
CA GLY A 92 8.86 -17.62 -15.75
C GLY A 92 8.65 -16.18 -16.22
N ALA A 93 9.63 -15.63 -16.97
CA ALA A 93 9.53 -14.29 -17.53
C ALA A 93 8.30 -14.15 -18.45
N ALA A 94 7.63 -12.99 -18.38
CA ALA A 94 6.53 -12.69 -19.27
C ALA A 94 7.04 -12.54 -20.72
N ALA A 95 6.45 -13.25 -21.66
CA ALA A 95 6.88 -13.29 -23.05
C ALA A 95 6.56 -12.00 -23.84
N SER A 96 5.62 -11.18 -23.33
CA SER A 96 5.18 -9.95 -23.99
C SER A 96 4.65 -8.93 -22.98
N ARG A 97 4.47 -7.68 -23.43
CA ARG A 97 3.83 -6.63 -22.64
C ARG A 97 2.39 -7.00 -22.26
N GLU A 98 1.67 -7.64 -23.14
CA GLU A 98 0.29 -8.08 -22.88
C GLU A 98 0.23 -9.20 -21.85
N ALA A 99 1.14 -10.16 -21.91
CA ALA A 99 1.30 -11.19 -20.90
C ALA A 99 1.64 -10.58 -19.53
N LEU A 100 2.51 -9.58 -19.49
CA LEU A 100 2.84 -8.86 -18.26
C LEU A 100 1.62 -8.16 -17.67
N ARG A 101 0.83 -7.48 -18.51
CA ARG A 101 -0.41 -6.81 -18.09
C ARG A 101 -1.44 -7.80 -17.55
N SER A 102 -1.61 -8.93 -18.19
CA SER A 102 -2.51 -9.99 -17.74
C SER A 102 -2.11 -10.56 -16.38
N ARG A 103 -0.79 -10.74 -16.15
CA ARG A 103 -0.25 -11.17 -14.85
C ARG A 103 -0.46 -10.13 -13.76
N VAL A 104 -0.32 -8.84 -14.08
CA VAL A 104 -0.64 -7.74 -13.15
C VAL A 104 -2.12 -7.82 -12.75
N ALA A 105 -3.03 -7.98 -13.72
CA ALA A 105 -4.46 -8.10 -13.44
C ALA A 105 -4.79 -9.32 -12.56
N ALA A 106 -4.17 -10.46 -12.83
CA ALA A 106 -4.31 -11.67 -12.01
C ALA A 106 -3.82 -11.45 -10.57
N PHE A 107 -2.65 -10.82 -10.40
CA PHE A 107 -2.12 -10.45 -9.09
C PHE A 107 -3.06 -9.50 -8.34
N GLN A 108 -3.56 -8.46 -9.02
CA GLN A 108 -4.51 -7.51 -8.46
C GLN A 108 -5.78 -8.21 -7.96
N LEU A 109 -6.35 -9.09 -8.77
CA LEU A 109 -7.54 -9.87 -8.39
C LEU A 109 -7.28 -10.73 -7.15
N ALA A 110 -6.16 -11.45 -7.11
CA ALA A 110 -5.77 -12.29 -5.98
C ALA A 110 -5.58 -11.50 -4.67
N HIS A 111 -5.27 -10.20 -4.76
CA HIS A 111 -5.03 -9.32 -3.61
C HIS A 111 -6.18 -8.33 -3.34
N GLY A 112 -7.34 -8.52 -3.98
CA GLY A 112 -8.53 -7.68 -3.77
C GLY A 112 -8.38 -6.25 -4.29
N LEU A 113 -7.51 -6.03 -5.28
CA LEU A 113 -7.36 -4.77 -6.00
C LEU A 113 -8.21 -4.78 -7.26
N THR A 114 -8.47 -3.60 -7.84
CA THR A 114 -9.10 -3.49 -9.15
C THR A 114 -8.21 -4.11 -10.24
N PRO A 115 -8.65 -5.13 -10.98
CA PRO A 115 -7.81 -5.85 -11.94
C PRO A 115 -7.73 -5.13 -13.29
N ASP A 116 -7.19 -3.91 -13.31
CA ASP A 116 -7.03 -3.07 -14.51
C ASP A 116 -5.78 -3.40 -15.33
N GLY A 117 -4.90 -4.23 -14.78
CA GLY A 117 -3.63 -4.61 -15.42
C GLY A 117 -2.59 -3.48 -15.41
N VAL A 118 -2.82 -2.40 -14.67
CA VAL A 118 -1.88 -1.29 -14.50
C VAL A 118 -1.17 -1.40 -13.16
N ALA A 119 0.14 -1.54 -13.17
CA ALA A 119 0.94 -1.62 -11.95
C ALA A 119 1.12 -0.23 -11.32
N GLY A 120 0.04 0.34 -10.80
CA GLY A 120 0.05 1.59 -10.04
C GLY A 120 0.62 1.44 -8.63
N PRO A 121 0.73 2.54 -7.84
CA PRO A 121 1.36 2.53 -6.52
C PRO A 121 0.86 1.44 -5.58
N LEU A 122 -0.45 1.21 -5.49
CA LEU A 122 -1.04 0.17 -4.64
C LEU A 122 -0.57 -1.23 -5.03
N THR A 123 -0.59 -1.54 -6.33
CA THR A 123 -0.13 -2.82 -6.86
C THR A 123 1.36 -3.02 -6.59
N LEU A 124 2.17 -1.97 -6.79
CA LEU A 124 3.62 -2.02 -6.56
C LEU A 124 3.97 -2.21 -5.09
N MET A 125 3.26 -1.54 -4.18
CA MET A 125 3.42 -1.74 -2.73
C MET A 125 3.06 -3.17 -2.31
N GLN A 126 2.01 -3.76 -2.87
CA GLN A 126 1.62 -5.15 -2.60
C GLN A 126 2.65 -6.15 -3.16
N LEU A 127 3.16 -5.91 -4.36
CA LEU A 127 4.22 -6.73 -4.95
C LEU A 127 5.53 -6.66 -4.14
N ALA A 128 5.92 -5.47 -3.69
CA ALA A 128 7.08 -5.30 -2.81
C ALA A 128 6.90 -6.09 -1.51
N ARG A 129 5.71 -6.04 -0.93
CA ARG A 129 5.36 -6.78 0.29
C ARG A 129 5.42 -8.31 0.08
N ALA A 130 4.84 -8.81 -0.99
CA ALA A 130 4.84 -10.24 -1.33
C ALA A 130 6.29 -10.76 -1.54
N GLY A 131 7.18 -9.91 -2.07
CA GLY A 131 8.58 -10.22 -2.26
C GLY A 131 9.48 -10.03 -1.03
N GLY A 132 8.92 -9.88 0.18
CA GLY A 132 9.71 -9.83 1.43
C GLY A 132 10.49 -8.53 1.63
N SER A 133 9.93 -7.36 1.25
CA SER A 133 10.59 -6.08 1.48
C SER A 133 10.75 -5.75 2.97
N ASP A 134 11.86 -5.10 3.33
CA ASP A 134 12.17 -4.60 4.70
C ASP A 134 11.41 -3.31 5.05
N GLU A 135 10.34 -2.99 4.32
CA GLU A 135 9.57 -1.79 4.56
C GLU A 135 8.75 -1.88 5.85
N PRO A 136 8.58 -0.78 6.58
CA PRO A 136 7.85 -0.76 7.83
C PRO A 136 6.43 -1.33 7.68
N ARG A 137 6.01 -2.15 8.65
CA ARG A 137 4.66 -2.72 8.73
C ARG A 137 3.92 -2.15 9.93
N LEU A 138 2.59 -2.16 9.87
CA LEU A 138 1.78 -1.88 11.05
C LEU A 138 2.03 -2.92 12.12
N ALA A 139 2.27 -2.47 13.34
CA ALA A 139 2.35 -3.39 14.46
C ALA A 139 0.96 -4.01 14.73
N ARG A 140 0.93 -5.30 14.99
CA ARG A 140 -0.27 -6.02 15.43
C ARG A 140 -0.21 -6.11 16.96
N ARG A 141 -0.75 -5.12 17.61
CA ARG A 141 -0.82 -5.07 19.08
C ARG A 141 -2.27 -5.12 19.52
#